data_677cc5254cc05037cdd02557c5296de8
#
_entry.id   677cc5254cc05037cdd02557c5296de8
#
_cell.length_a   1.000
_cell.length_b   1.000
_cell.length_c   1.000
_cell.angle_alpha   90.00
_cell.angle_beta   90.00
_cell.angle_gamma   90.00
#
_symmetry.space_group_name_H-M   'P 1'
#
loop_
_entity.id
_entity.type
_entity.pdbx_description
1 polymer ?
#
loop_
_entity_poly.entity_id
_entity_poly.type
_entity_poly.pdbx_seq_one_letter_code
_entity_poly.pdbx_strand_id
1 'polypeptide(L)'
;VRFRPCRPRRTYRFWRLTVPLNREDKQAVVAEVSAQVAKAQTVVLAEYRGIAVGDLTKLRAKAREQQVYLRVLKNTLARRAVEGTPFAPLAEQMTGPLIYGISEDAIAAAKVVNDFSKSNDKLVIKAGSFDGKVMDKAGVQALASIPSREELLSKLLFVMQSPVSGFARALAALAEKKQAEAA
;
A
#
# COMPACT_ATOMS: atom_id res chain seq x y z
N VAL A 1 57.99 15.86 33.67
CA VAL A 1 56.56 16.08 33.38
C VAL A 1 56.36 15.72 31.90
N ARG A 2 55.79 14.54 31.59
CA ARG A 2 55.52 14.09 30.20
C ARG A 2 54.13 14.60 29.79
N PHE A 3 54.07 15.55 28.89
CA PHE A 3 52.83 15.99 28.23
C PHE A 3 52.27 14.85 27.35
N ARG A 4 51.11 14.33 27.68
CA ARG A 4 50.35 13.43 26.81
C ARG A 4 49.71 14.27 25.70
N PRO A 5 49.88 13.93 24.41
CA PRO A 5 49.21 14.67 23.34
C PRO A 5 47.72 14.41 23.43
N CYS A 6 46.95 15.52 23.38
CA CYS A 6 45.49 15.53 23.35
C CYS A 6 45.03 14.77 22.12
N ARG A 7 44.24 13.69 22.30
CA ARG A 7 43.61 12.95 21.19
C ARG A 7 42.71 13.92 20.42
N PRO A 8 42.81 13.98 19.08
CA PRO A 8 41.90 14.82 18.29
C PRO A 8 40.46 14.36 18.53
N ARG A 9 39.60 15.29 18.94
CA ARG A 9 38.17 15.06 19.06
C ARG A 9 37.67 14.55 17.71
N ARG A 10 37.15 13.34 17.71
CA ARG A 10 36.47 12.73 16.59
C ARG A 10 35.27 13.64 16.27
N THR A 11 35.46 14.57 15.36
CA THR A 11 34.39 15.41 14.83
C THR A 11 33.39 14.46 14.18
N TYR A 12 32.30 14.18 14.90
CA TYR A 12 31.17 13.48 14.33
C TYR A 12 30.67 14.35 13.18
N ARG A 13 30.91 13.88 11.97
CA ARG A 13 30.36 14.46 10.73
C ARG A 13 28.85 14.26 10.69
N PHE A 14 28.16 14.90 11.61
CA PHE A 14 26.68 14.88 11.69
C PHE A 14 26.03 15.75 10.61
N TRP A 15 26.84 16.43 9.79
CA TRP A 15 26.38 17.39 8.77
C TRP A 15 26.10 16.76 7.39
N ARG A 16 26.10 15.42 7.24
CA ARG A 16 25.81 14.78 5.96
C ARG A 16 24.32 14.45 5.72
N LEU A 17 23.44 14.81 6.63
CA LEU A 17 22.00 14.51 6.48
C LEU A 17 21.20 15.57 5.68
N THR A 18 21.82 16.63 5.26
CA THR A 18 21.20 17.68 4.42
C THR A 18 21.95 17.91 3.11
N VAL A 19 22.66 16.90 2.59
CA VAL A 19 23.19 17.00 1.23
C VAL A 19 22.01 16.97 0.28
N PRO A 20 21.73 18.04 -0.48
CA PRO A 20 20.72 18.00 -1.50
C PRO A 20 21.09 16.85 -2.43
N LEU A 21 20.14 15.94 -2.68
CA LEU A 21 20.31 14.82 -3.61
C LEU A 21 21.03 15.33 -4.87
N ASN A 22 22.16 14.73 -5.20
CA ASN A 22 22.91 15.07 -6.38
C ASN A 22 22.05 14.84 -7.64
N ARG A 23 22.40 15.39 -8.77
CA ARG A 23 21.66 15.22 -10.01
C ARG A 23 21.58 13.73 -10.41
N GLU A 24 22.67 13.00 -10.21
CA GLU A 24 22.78 11.56 -10.46
C GLU A 24 21.83 10.76 -9.57
N ASP A 25 21.79 11.07 -8.25
CA ASP A 25 20.88 10.41 -7.32
C ASP A 25 19.39 10.63 -7.70
N LYS A 26 19.05 11.83 -8.15
CA LYS A 26 17.70 12.13 -8.62
C LYS A 26 17.34 11.37 -9.87
N GLN A 27 18.28 11.23 -10.81
CA GLN A 27 18.09 10.45 -12.03
C GLN A 27 17.94 8.96 -11.70
N ALA A 28 18.76 8.42 -10.78
CA ALA A 28 18.66 7.05 -10.32
C ALA A 28 17.29 6.75 -9.69
N VAL A 29 16.80 7.66 -8.82
CA VAL A 29 15.46 7.51 -8.22
C VAL A 29 14.36 7.55 -9.28
N VAL A 30 14.43 8.46 -10.26
CA VAL A 30 13.45 8.52 -11.36
C VAL A 30 13.49 7.23 -12.18
N ALA A 31 14.68 6.71 -12.52
CA ALA A 31 14.82 5.47 -13.26
C ALA A 31 14.27 4.26 -12.48
N GLU A 32 14.55 4.18 -11.18
CA GLU A 32 14.00 3.13 -10.30
C GLU A 32 12.47 3.17 -10.28
N VAL A 33 11.90 4.35 -10.05
CA VAL A 33 10.44 4.52 -9.98
C VAL A 33 9.77 4.29 -11.33
N SER A 34 10.35 4.78 -12.43
CA SER A 34 9.79 4.55 -13.77
C SER A 34 9.79 3.06 -14.14
N ALA A 35 10.82 2.30 -13.74
CA ALA A 35 10.87 0.86 -13.94
C ALA A 35 9.77 0.12 -13.13
N GLN A 36 9.45 0.59 -11.92
CA GLN A 36 8.37 0.04 -11.11
C GLN A 36 6.98 0.41 -11.68
N VAL A 37 6.80 1.67 -12.07
CA VAL A 37 5.55 2.15 -12.67
C VAL A 37 5.25 1.47 -14.00
N ALA A 38 6.27 1.16 -14.80
CA ALA A 38 6.10 0.44 -16.07
C ALA A 38 5.55 -0.98 -15.90
N LYS A 39 5.81 -1.64 -14.75
CA LYS A 39 5.28 -2.97 -14.43
C LYS A 39 3.95 -2.90 -13.67
N ALA A 40 3.65 -1.75 -13.08
CA ALA A 40 2.53 -1.59 -12.19
C ALA A 40 1.19 -1.52 -12.94
N GLN A 41 0.17 -2.18 -12.39
CA GLN A 41 -1.21 -2.02 -12.81
C GLN A 41 -1.94 -0.96 -11.98
N THR A 42 -1.51 -0.77 -10.73
CA THR A 42 -2.19 0.15 -9.80
C THR A 42 -1.19 1.05 -9.10
N VAL A 43 -1.52 2.34 -9.05
CA VAL A 43 -0.81 3.37 -8.30
C VAL A 43 -1.79 4.06 -7.36
N VAL A 44 -1.49 4.10 -6.06
CA VAL A 44 -2.33 4.74 -5.04
C VAL A 44 -1.56 5.85 -4.36
N LEU A 45 -2.21 7.00 -4.21
CA LEU A 45 -1.68 8.18 -3.52
C LEU A 45 -2.39 8.35 -2.18
N ALA A 46 -1.63 8.42 -1.10
CA ALA A 46 -2.17 8.72 0.22
C ALA A 46 -1.37 9.82 0.92
N GLU A 47 -2.06 10.68 1.66
CA GLU A 47 -1.42 11.66 2.52
C GLU A 47 -1.10 11.03 3.87
N TYR A 48 0.14 11.23 4.35
CA TYR A 48 0.64 10.64 5.61
C TYR A 48 0.92 11.68 6.70
N ARG A 49 0.28 12.83 6.63
CA ARG A 49 0.54 13.94 7.55
C ARG A 49 0.19 13.59 9.01
N GLY A 50 1.19 13.67 9.88
CA GLY A 50 1.01 13.45 11.32
C GLY A 50 0.98 11.99 11.78
N ILE A 51 1.40 11.03 10.94
CA ILE A 51 1.52 9.61 11.32
C ILE A 51 2.77 9.42 12.18
N ALA A 52 2.68 8.58 13.21
CA ALA A 52 3.81 8.17 14.03
C ALA A 52 4.76 7.25 13.24
N VAL A 53 6.07 7.32 13.55
CA VAL A 53 7.10 6.51 12.85
C VAL A 53 6.84 5.02 13.02
N GLY A 54 6.37 4.59 14.20
CA GLY A 54 6.04 3.18 14.46
C GLY A 54 4.94 2.65 13.54
N ASP A 55 3.89 3.45 13.31
CA ASP A 55 2.78 3.06 12.45
C ASP A 55 3.19 3.02 10.98
N LEU A 56 4.04 3.97 10.56
CA LEU A 56 4.59 3.97 9.21
C LEU A 56 5.50 2.76 8.97
N THR A 57 6.19 2.29 9.99
CA THR A 57 6.98 1.05 9.93
C THR A 57 6.09 -0.18 9.79
N LYS A 58 4.98 -0.25 10.52
CA LYS A 58 3.97 -1.33 10.39
C LYS A 58 3.35 -1.34 8.99
N LEU A 59 3.03 -0.15 8.45
CA LEU A 59 2.51 -0.03 7.08
C LEU A 59 3.51 -0.56 6.05
N ARG A 60 4.79 -0.20 6.19
CA ARG A 60 5.85 -0.71 5.30
C ARG A 60 6.04 -2.23 5.42
N ALA A 61 5.91 -2.80 6.62
CA ALA A 61 5.97 -4.25 6.81
C ALA A 61 4.83 -4.96 6.06
N LYS A 62 3.58 -4.53 6.27
CA LYS A 62 2.41 -5.06 5.54
C LYS A 62 2.53 -4.89 4.03
N ALA A 63 3.05 -3.75 3.57
CA ALA A 63 3.26 -3.52 2.14
C ALA A 63 4.26 -4.52 1.53
N ARG A 64 5.34 -4.85 2.25
CA ARG A 64 6.32 -5.86 1.80
C ARG A 64 5.73 -7.27 1.75
N GLU A 65 4.89 -7.64 2.73
CA GLU A 65 4.19 -8.93 2.76
C GLU A 65 3.28 -9.12 1.53
N GLN A 66 2.69 -8.03 1.05
CA GLN A 66 1.81 -8.03 -0.12
C GLN A 66 2.49 -7.58 -1.42
N GLN A 67 3.83 -7.54 -1.44
CA GLN A 67 4.65 -7.14 -2.60
C GLN A 67 4.29 -5.75 -3.18
N VAL A 68 3.79 -4.86 -2.33
CA VAL A 68 3.49 -3.48 -2.69
C VAL A 68 4.73 -2.61 -2.50
N TYR A 69 5.18 -1.95 -3.54
CA TYR A 69 6.25 -0.96 -3.46
C TYR A 69 5.72 0.32 -2.84
N LEU A 70 6.07 0.57 -1.57
CA LEU A 70 5.63 1.73 -0.81
C LEU A 70 6.80 2.68 -0.54
N ARG A 71 6.76 3.88 -1.10
CA ARG A 71 7.82 4.88 -0.92
C ARG A 71 7.27 6.29 -0.84
N VAL A 72 7.95 7.13 -0.05
CA VAL A 72 7.74 8.58 -0.04
C VAL A 72 8.71 9.20 -1.03
N LEU A 73 8.20 9.91 -2.00
CA LEU A 73 8.96 10.53 -3.07
C LEU A 73 8.70 12.03 -3.13
N LYS A 74 9.65 12.78 -3.66
CA LYS A 74 9.42 14.18 -3.99
C LYS A 74 8.47 14.25 -5.19
N ASN A 75 7.37 15.00 -5.05
CA ASN A 75 6.32 15.06 -6.08
C ASN A 75 6.84 15.45 -7.47
N THR A 76 7.84 16.34 -7.54
CA THR A 76 8.46 16.72 -8.82
C THR A 76 9.21 15.58 -9.51
N LEU A 77 9.79 14.63 -8.75
CA LEU A 77 10.45 13.45 -9.30
C LEU A 77 9.42 12.40 -9.69
N ALA A 78 8.37 12.23 -8.88
CA ALA A 78 7.27 11.32 -9.18
C ALA A 78 6.54 11.73 -10.47
N ARG A 79 6.25 13.02 -10.65
CA ARG A 79 5.64 13.52 -11.91
C ARG A 79 6.48 13.17 -13.13
N ARG A 80 7.80 13.39 -13.09
CA ARG A 80 8.71 13.02 -14.17
C ARG A 80 8.77 11.53 -14.44
N ALA A 81 8.65 10.70 -13.40
CA ALA A 81 8.66 9.26 -13.54
C ALA A 81 7.37 8.71 -14.17
N VAL A 82 6.26 9.44 -14.03
CA VAL A 82 4.93 9.07 -14.55
C VAL A 82 4.70 9.65 -15.95
N GLU A 83 5.47 10.67 -16.36
CA GLU A 83 5.44 11.22 -17.72
C GLU A 83 5.71 10.11 -18.76
N GLY A 84 4.84 9.99 -19.74
CA GLY A 84 4.93 8.94 -20.78
C GLY A 84 4.34 7.58 -20.39
N THR A 85 3.73 7.45 -19.21
CA THR A 85 3.03 6.25 -18.79
C THR A 85 1.50 6.47 -18.79
N PRO A 86 0.67 5.40 -18.77
CA PRO A 86 -0.79 5.54 -18.67
C PRO A 86 -1.25 6.32 -17.44
N PHE A 87 -0.39 6.45 -16.44
CA PHE A 87 -0.67 7.15 -15.18
C PHE A 87 -0.43 8.66 -15.22
N ALA A 88 -0.12 9.25 -16.39
CA ALA A 88 0.10 10.68 -16.55
C ALA A 88 -1.04 11.57 -15.98
N PRO A 89 -2.34 11.23 -16.13
CA PRO A 89 -3.43 12.05 -15.55
C PRO A 89 -3.38 12.17 -14.03
N LEU A 90 -2.71 11.25 -13.33
CA LEU A 90 -2.54 11.30 -11.87
C LEU A 90 -1.59 12.41 -11.41
N ALA A 91 -0.76 12.94 -12.32
CA ALA A 91 0.23 13.98 -12.01
C ALA A 91 -0.40 15.28 -11.46
N GLU A 92 -1.62 15.61 -11.87
CA GLU A 92 -2.35 16.79 -11.38
C GLU A 92 -2.68 16.67 -9.89
N GLN A 93 -2.95 15.45 -9.41
CA GLN A 93 -3.30 15.18 -8.02
C GLN A 93 -2.08 14.98 -7.10
N MET A 94 -0.86 14.97 -7.66
CA MET A 94 0.40 14.84 -6.90
C MET A 94 0.79 16.14 -6.21
N THR A 95 0.00 16.57 -5.20
CA THR A 95 0.23 17.77 -4.39
C THR A 95 0.16 17.42 -2.90
N GLY A 96 1.08 17.98 -2.10
CA GLY A 96 1.15 17.72 -0.65
C GLY A 96 2.13 16.61 -0.25
N PRO A 97 2.12 16.20 1.03
CA PRO A 97 2.96 15.12 1.55
C PRO A 97 2.37 13.77 1.20
N LEU A 98 2.84 13.17 0.11
CA LEU A 98 2.28 11.95 -0.44
C LEU A 98 3.20 10.75 -0.22
N ILE A 99 2.56 9.63 0.07
CA ILE A 99 3.13 8.30 -0.02
C ILE A 99 2.58 7.61 -1.26
N TYR A 100 3.46 6.96 -1.99
CA TYR A 100 3.16 6.27 -3.26
C TYR A 100 3.14 4.78 -3.00
N GLY A 101 2.00 4.14 -3.24
CA GLY A 101 1.84 2.70 -3.25
C GLY A 101 1.71 2.22 -4.69
N ILE A 102 2.67 1.45 -5.15
CA ILE A 102 2.76 0.92 -6.51
C ILE A 102 2.68 -0.60 -6.43
N SER A 103 1.82 -1.23 -7.21
CA SER A 103 1.68 -2.68 -7.22
C SER A 103 1.48 -3.22 -8.63
N GLU A 104 2.04 -4.40 -8.87
CA GLU A 104 1.75 -5.20 -10.06
C GLU A 104 0.34 -5.81 -9.97
N ASP A 105 -0.14 -6.09 -8.75
CA ASP A 105 -1.51 -6.54 -8.53
C ASP A 105 -2.49 -5.37 -8.54
N ALA A 106 -3.63 -5.59 -9.16
CA ALA A 106 -4.71 -4.60 -9.30
C ALA A 106 -5.26 -4.09 -7.96
N ILE A 107 -5.25 -4.91 -6.92
CA ILE A 107 -6.00 -4.67 -5.68
C ILE A 107 -5.07 -4.49 -4.47
N ALA A 108 -3.88 -5.12 -4.49
CA ALA A 108 -3.00 -5.19 -3.32
C ALA A 108 -2.65 -3.81 -2.75
N ALA A 109 -2.26 -2.85 -3.59
CA ALA A 109 -1.93 -1.49 -3.15
C ALA A 109 -3.13 -0.78 -2.50
N ALA A 110 -4.32 -0.89 -3.10
CA ALA A 110 -5.54 -0.29 -2.58
C ALA A 110 -5.96 -0.91 -1.24
N LYS A 111 -5.85 -2.24 -1.11
CA LYS A 111 -6.22 -2.99 0.11
C LYS A 111 -5.31 -2.60 1.28
N VAL A 112 -3.97 -2.62 1.09
CA VAL A 112 -3.00 -2.23 2.14
C VAL A 112 -3.28 -0.82 2.65
N VAL A 113 -3.43 0.14 1.74
CA VAL A 113 -3.62 1.55 2.10
C VAL A 113 -4.99 1.77 2.76
N ASN A 114 -6.05 1.12 2.27
CA ASN A 114 -7.39 1.25 2.84
C ASN A 114 -7.51 0.60 4.23
N ASP A 115 -6.94 -0.60 4.42
CA ASP A 115 -6.99 -1.27 5.72
C ASP A 115 -6.19 -0.50 6.77
N PHE A 116 -5.10 0.13 6.36
CA PHE A 116 -4.35 1.01 7.25
C PHE A 116 -5.08 2.33 7.51
N SER A 117 -5.78 2.90 6.52
CA SER A 117 -6.62 4.10 6.69
C SER A 117 -7.76 3.86 7.68
N LYS A 118 -8.32 2.64 7.74
CA LYS A 118 -9.33 2.27 8.76
C LYS A 118 -8.75 2.20 10.17
N SER A 119 -7.45 1.84 10.29
CA SER A 119 -6.76 1.73 11.59
C SER A 119 -6.20 3.06 12.07
N ASN A 120 -5.92 3.99 11.16
CA ASN A 120 -5.29 5.29 11.42
C ASN A 120 -5.94 6.39 10.59
N ASP A 121 -6.73 7.23 11.23
CA ASP A 121 -7.42 8.38 10.59
C ASP A 121 -6.48 9.42 9.97
N LYS A 122 -5.19 9.37 10.34
CA LYS A 122 -4.16 10.30 9.83
C LYS A 122 -3.68 9.95 8.42
N LEU A 123 -3.95 8.73 7.93
CA LEU A 123 -3.68 8.35 6.56
C LEU A 123 -4.93 8.59 5.72
N VAL A 124 -4.88 9.58 4.86
CA VAL A 124 -6.00 9.94 3.98
C VAL A 124 -5.68 9.51 2.55
N ILE A 125 -6.52 8.67 1.97
CA ILE A 125 -6.43 8.30 0.56
C ILE A 125 -6.86 9.52 -0.25
N LYS A 126 -6.01 9.96 -1.18
CA LYS A 126 -6.29 11.12 -2.04
C LYS A 126 -6.83 10.69 -3.38
N ALA A 127 -6.12 9.83 -4.05
CA ALA A 127 -6.48 9.31 -5.37
C ALA A 127 -5.76 8.00 -5.64
N GLY A 128 -6.23 7.32 -6.67
CA GLY A 128 -5.54 6.17 -7.23
C GLY A 128 -5.69 6.14 -8.74
N SER A 129 -4.89 5.35 -9.38
CA SER A 129 -5.08 5.03 -10.80
C SER A 129 -4.97 3.54 -10.98
N PHE A 130 -5.89 3.00 -11.72
CA PHE A 130 -5.95 1.62 -12.14
C PHE A 130 -6.03 1.57 -13.65
N ASP A 131 -5.07 0.92 -14.29
CA ASP A 131 -5.01 0.76 -15.75
C ASP A 131 -5.17 2.10 -16.52
N GLY A 132 -4.53 3.16 -15.99
CA GLY A 132 -4.61 4.51 -16.60
C GLY A 132 -5.86 5.32 -16.24
N LYS A 133 -6.86 4.71 -15.58
CA LYS A 133 -8.06 5.43 -15.14
C LYS A 133 -7.83 6.02 -13.75
N VAL A 134 -7.95 7.33 -13.63
CA VAL A 134 -7.87 8.01 -12.34
C VAL A 134 -9.16 7.77 -11.57
N MET A 135 -9.01 7.42 -10.30
CA MET A 135 -10.11 7.19 -9.36
C MET A 135 -9.94 8.04 -8.13
N ASP A 136 -11.04 8.58 -7.65
CA ASP A 136 -11.12 9.29 -6.39
C ASP A 136 -11.08 8.32 -5.18
N LYS A 137 -11.06 8.87 -3.99
CA LYS A 137 -11.11 8.12 -2.72
C LYS A 137 -12.16 7.01 -2.72
N ALA A 138 -13.39 7.31 -3.19
CA ALA A 138 -14.48 6.34 -3.24
C ALA A 138 -14.16 5.16 -4.19
N GLY A 139 -13.58 5.44 -5.35
CA GLY A 139 -13.14 4.41 -6.29
C GLY A 139 -12.05 3.50 -5.73
N VAL A 140 -11.05 4.07 -5.05
CA VAL A 140 -10.00 3.30 -4.39
C VAL A 140 -10.57 2.42 -3.26
N GLN A 141 -11.54 2.93 -2.49
CA GLN A 141 -12.22 2.15 -1.47
C GLN A 141 -13.06 1.01 -2.07
N ALA A 142 -13.73 1.25 -3.20
CA ALA A 142 -14.44 0.20 -3.92
C ALA A 142 -13.49 -0.89 -4.42
N LEU A 143 -12.32 -0.53 -4.98
CA LEU A 143 -11.27 -1.50 -5.34
C LEU A 143 -10.77 -2.29 -4.13
N ALA A 144 -10.55 -1.62 -3.00
CA ALA A 144 -10.08 -2.26 -1.78
C ALA A 144 -11.12 -3.22 -1.16
N SER A 145 -12.41 -3.07 -1.49
CA SER A 145 -13.47 -3.98 -1.06
C SER A 145 -13.45 -5.31 -1.81
N ILE A 146 -12.79 -5.38 -2.95
CA ILE A 146 -12.65 -6.59 -3.75
C ILE A 146 -11.68 -7.55 -3.05
N PRO A 147 -12.06 -8.82 -2.83
CA PRO A 147 -11.19 -9.80 -2.21
C PRO A 147 -9.97 -10.11 -3.08
N SER A 148 -8.90 -10.62 -2.46
CA SER A 148 -7.72 -11.11 -3.19
C SER A 148 -8.08 -12.28 -4.11
N ARG A 149 -7.21 -12.58 -5.08
CA ARG A 149 -7.41 -13.69 -6.01
C ARG A 149 -7.69 -15.02 -5.30
N GLU A 150 -6.94 -15.32 -4.25
CA GLU A 150 -7.10 -16.54 -3.45
C GLU A 150 -8.41 -16.55 -2.66
N GLU A 151 -8.81 -15.41 -2.10
CA GLU A 151 -10.08 -15.25 -1.42
C GLU A 151 -11.27 -15.39 -2.38
N LEU A 152 -11.15 -14.93 -3.64
CA LEU A 152 -12.17 -15.11 -4.68
C LEU A 152 -12.31 -16.57 -5.06
N LEU A 153 -11.21 -17.29 -5.24
CA LEU A 153 -11.22 -18.73 -5.52
C LEU A 153 -11.83 -19.50 -4.35
N SER A 154 -11.48 -19.17 -3.13
CA SER A 154 -12.08 -19.77 -1.93
C SER A 154 -13.59 -19.54 -1.85
N LYS A 155 -14.05 -18.32 -2.14
CA LYS A 155 -15.47 -18.00 -2.21
C LYS A 155 -16.19 -18.75 -3.31
N LEU A 156 -15.57 -18.89 -4.49
CA LEU A 156 -16.13 -19.68 -5.59
C LEU A 156 -16.33 -21.14 -5.17
N LEU A 157 -15.31 -21.76 -4.59
CA LEU A 157 -15.41 -23.13 -4.09
C LEU A 157 -16.49 -23.29 -3.00
N PHE A 158 -16.56 -22.31 -2.08
CA PHE A 158 -17.59 -22.29 -1.06
C PHE A 158 -19.01 -22.19 -1.66
N VAL A 159 -19.22 -21.35 -2.67
CA VAL A 159 -20.51 -21.21 -3.35
C VAL A 159 -20.88 -22.52 -4.07
N MET A 160 -19.92 -23.21 -4.71
CA MET A 160 -20.16 -24.49 -5.33
C MET A 160 -20.57 -25.62 -4.33
N GLN A 161 -20.02 -25.57 -3.12
CA GLN A 161 -20.35 -26.50 -2.03
C GLN A 161 -21.59 -26.08 -1.24
N SER A 162 -22.05 -24.84 -1.36
CA SER A 162 -23.16 -24.27 -0.59
C SER A 162 -24.47 -25.09 -0.67
N PRO A 163 -24.91 -25.59 -1.84
CA PRO A 163 -26.15 -26.40 -1.92
C PRO A 163 -26.09 -27.68 -1.09
N VAL A 164 -24.96 -28.39 -1.13
CA VAL A 164 -24.75 -29.64 -0.38
C VAL A 164 -24.69 -29.37 1.11
N SER A 165 -23.90 -28.38 1.51
CA SER A 165 -23.76 -28.00 2.92
C SER A 165 -25.06 -27.39 3.50
N GLY A 166 -25.84 -26.70 2.69
CA GLY A 166 -27.14 -26.16 3.05
C GLY A 166 -28.16 -27.29 3.34
N PHE A 167 -28.19 -28.31 2.47
CA PHE A 167 -29.04 -29.51 2.65
C PHE A 167 -28.66 -30.28 3.92
N ALA A 168 -27.37 -30.54 4.12
CA ALA A 168 -26.89 -31.19 5.34
C ALA A 168 -27.28 -30.44 6.63
N ARG A 169 -27.14 -29.11 6.63
CA ARG A 169 -27.56 -28.26 7.76
C ARG A 169 -29.07 -28.30 8.00
N ALA A 170 -29.89 -28.33 6.93
CA ALA A 170 -31.33 -28.44 7.06
C ALA A 170 -31.74 -29.79 7.66
N LEU A 171 -31.10 -30.89 7.26
CA LEU A 171 -31.34 -32.22 7.86
C LEU A 171 -30.90 -32.25 9.34
N ALA A 172 -29.76 -31.71 9.69
CA ALA A 172 -29.31 -31.62 11.07
C ALA A 172 -30.28 -30.81 11.95
N ALA A 173 -30.73 -29.65 11.47
CA ALA A 173 -31.73 -28.85 12.18
C ALA A 173 -33.08 -29.54 12.36
N LEU A 174 -33.51 -30.36 11.39
CA LEU A 174 -34.71 -31.19 11.52
C LEU A 174 -34.53 -32.32 12.54
N ALA A 175 -33.33 -32.94 12.58
CA ALA A 175 -33.02 -33.98 13.58
C ALA A 175 -33.01 -33.38 15.01
N GLU A 176 -32.39 -32.22 15.19
CA GLU A 176 -32.41 -31.52 16.48
C GLU A 176 -33.82 -31.14 16.95
N LYS A 177 -34.67 -30.62 16.04
CA LYS A 177 -36.06 -30.34 16.34
C LYS A 177 -36.84 -31.55 16.79
N LYS A 178 -36.70 -32.69 16.05
CA LYS A 178 -37.36 -33.96 16.42
C LYS A 178 -36.87 -34.51 17.76
N GLN A 179 -35.59 -34.35 18.06
CA GLN A 179 -35.05 -34.76 19.37
C GLN A 179 -35.58 -33.87 20.52
N ALA A 180 -35.74 -32.56 20.26
CA ALA A 180 -36.32 -31.62 21.25
C ALA A 180 -37.83 -31.83 21.46
N GLU A 181 -38.56 -32.30 20.43
CA GLU A 181 -39.97 -32.65 20.53
C GLU A 181 -40.22 -34.05 21.19
N ALA A 182 -39.20 -34.90 21.16
CA ALA A 182 -39.27 -36.26 21.73
C ALA A 182 -38.78 -36.34 23.21
N ALA A 183 -38.16 -35.25 23.74
CA ALA A 183 -37.69 -35.11 25.10
C ALA A 183 -38.66 -34.28 25.95
#